data_01d1a80f6d208c573ef9fdca6813a645
#
_entry.id   01d1a80f6d208c573ef9fdca6813a645
#
_cell.length_a   1.000
_cell.length_b   1.000
_cell.length_c   1.000
_cell.angle_alpha   90.00
_cell.angle_beta   90.00
_cell.angle_gamma   90.00
#
_symmetry.space_group_name_H-M   'P 1'
#
loop_
_entity.id
_entity.type
_entity.pdbx_description
1 polymer ?
#
loop_
_entity_poly.entity_id
_entity_poly.type
_entity_poly.pdbx_seq_one_letter_code
_entity_poly.pdbx_strand_id
1 'polypeptide(L)'
;LEIAMTTPVRAALYLRVSTGRQAENDLSIPDQRRQAKAYCASRGWEIVADYVEPGLSATDDRRPEFQRMIDAATTKPSAFDVILVHSFSRFFRDQFQLEFYVRRLAKAGVRLVSITQALGDDPMSNMIRQIMALFDEYQSKENAKHTLRAMKENARQGFWNGALPPIGYRIVEASEQRGHRTKKTLEIDPVQAETVRLIFRLAREGNGSSGPMGIKSIATHLNAVGIRTRDGGKWGIDAVHKVLTRTTYIGLHRFNTKFWKTRERKAETEIVEMAVPAIVDKDEFEVVQMLLKSRSPAMTPPRVVSGPTLLTGICFCAACGGAMTLRTGKSGRYRYYTCCTKARQGETGCPGRTVPMEKLDNLVAEYIEQRLLQPRRLEQI
;
A
#
# COMPACT_ATOMS: atom_id res chain seq x y z
N LEU A 1 36.66 -54.38 12.27
CA LEU A 1 35.67 -53.72 11.43
C LEU A 1 35.10 -52.55 12.23
N GLU A 2 35.76 -51.37 12.16
CA GLU A 2 35.20 -50.12 12.69
C GLU A 2 33.96 -49.76 11.86
N ILE A 3 32.81 -49.81 12.50
CA ILE A 3 31.56 -49.24 11.96
C ILE A 3 31.79 -47.71 12.06
N ALA A 4 32.14 -47.06 10.94
CA ALA A 4 32.14 -45.63 10.85
C ALA A 4 30.76 -45.14 11.27
N MET A 5 30.62 -44.56 12.44
CA MET A 5 29.40 -43.88 12.89
C MET A 5 29.26 -42.64 11.99
N THR A 6 28.48 -42.78 10.90
CA THR A 6 28.06 -41.64 10.09
C THR A 6 27.17 -40.79 10.95
N THR A 7 27.61 -39.58 11.27
CA THR A 7 26.79 -38.57 11.99
C THR A 7 25.45 -38.44 11.27
N PRO A 8 24.31 -38.50 11.96
CA PRO A 8 23.00 -38.39 11.33
C PRO A 8 22.88 -37.03 10.64
N VAL A 9 22.24 -37.02 9.47
CA VAL A 9 21.96 -35.76 8.74
C VAL A 9 21.04 -34.88 9.58
N ARG A 10 21.46 -33.67 9.85
CA ARG A 10 20.71 -32.70 10.65
C ARG A 10 19.69 -32.00 9.75
N ALA A 11 18.42 -32.11 10.05
CA ALA A 11 17.31 -31.55 9.27
C ALA A 11 16.64 -30.39 10.01
N ALA A 12 16.42 -29.30 9.29
CA ALA A 12 15.53 -28.21 9.71
C ALA A 12 14.19 -28.32 8.99
N LEU A 13 13.09 -28.19 9.72
CA LEU A 13 11.75 -28.18 9.14
C LEU A 13 11.35 -26.75 8.83
N TYR A 14 10.78 -26.51 7.65
CA TYR A 14 10.13 -25.25 7.31
C TYR A 14 8.66 -25.50 6.96
N LEU A 15 7.77 -24.99 7.84
CA LEU A 15 6.33 -25.22 7.81
C LEU A 15 5.61 -23.90 7.57
N ARG A 16 4.69 -23.89 6.58
CA ARG A 16 3.96 -22.66 6.25
C ARG A 16 2.53 -22.95 5.81
N VAL A 17 1.60 -22.09 6.23
CA VAL A 17 0.24 -22.02 5.71
C VAL A 17 0.00 -20.66 5.06
N SER A 18 -0.84 -20.62 4.01
CA SER A 18 -1.28 -19.37 3.40
C SER A 18 -2.30 -18.67 4.31
N THR A 19 -2.31 -17.31 4.29
CA THR A 19 -3.21 -16.48 5.09
C THR A 19 -4.67 -16.76 4.82
N GLY A 20 -5.48 -16.87 5.87
CA GLY A 20 -6.94 -16.78 5.83
C GLY A 20 -7.62 -17.99 5.19
N ARG A 21 -8.84 -17.89 4.88
CA ARG A 21 -9.84 -18.89 4.43
C ARG A 21 -9.46 -19.97 3.41
N GLN A 22 -8.25 -19.94 2.81
CA GLN A 22 -7.72 -21.05 2.01
C GLN A 22 -7.07 -22.15 2.87
N ALA A 23 -6.89 -21.91 4.17
CA ALA A 23 -6.33 -22.88 5.10
C ALA A 23 -7.27 -24.08 5.36
N GLU A 24 -8.55 -24.01 5.00
CA GLU A 24 -9.49 -25.13 5.13
C GLU A 24 -9.21 -26.29 4.15
N ASN A 25 -8.53 -26.01 3.02
CA ASN A 25 -8.14 -27.00 2.04
C ASN A 25 -6.62 -27.26 1.99
N ASP A 26 -5.83 -26.50 2.74
CA ASP A 26 -4.37 -26.67 2.82
C ASP A 26 -4.02 -27.50 4.05
N LEU A 27 -3.06 -28.41 3.91
CA LEU A 27 -2.49 -29.18 5.02
C LEU A 27 -2.09 -28.24 6.17
N SER A 28 -2.68 -28.46 7.33
CA SER A 28 -2.40 -27.70 8.55
C SER A 28 -0.92 -27.85 8.98
N ILE A 29 -0.38 -26.89 9.74
CA ILE A 29 0.98 -26.98 10.28
C ILE A 29 1.19 -28.29 11.07
N PRO A 30 0.26 -28.73 11.95
CA PRO A 30 0.39 -30.02 12.63
C PRO A 30 0.52 -31.22 11.68
N ASP A 31 -0.21 -31.20 10.58
CA ASP A 31 -0.17 -32.29 9.61
C ASP A 31 1.15 -32.29 8.81
N GLN A 32 1.59 -31.12 8.32
CA GLN A 32 2.90 -30.96 7.69
C GLN A 32 4.03 -31.43 8.62
N ARG A 33 3.97 -31.06 9.91
CA ARG A 33 4.96 -31.48 10.92
C ARG A 33 4.95 -33.00 11.11
N ARG A 34 3.78 -33.63 11.18
CA ARG A 34 3.65 -35.10 11.29
C ARG A 34 4.29 -35.80 10.11
N GLN A 35 4.01 -35.36 8.88
CA GLN A 35 4.59 -35.93 7.65
C GLN A 35 6.10 -35.69 7.60
N ALA A 36 6.59 -34.53 7.96
CA ALA A 36 8.02 -34.22 8.00
C ALA A 36 8.77 -35.08 9.04
N LYS A 37 8.20 -35.31 10.22
CA LYS A 37 8.77 -36.23 11.22
C LYS A 37 8.84 -37.65 10.71
N ALA A 38 7.77 -38.16 10.09
CA ALA A 38 7.75 -39.48 9.48
C ALA A 38 8.80 -39.62 8.37
N TYR A 39 8.95 -38.60 7.52
CA TYR A 39 9.95 -38.56 6.47
C TYR A 39 11.38 -38.58 7.02
N CYS A 40 11.69 -37.75 8.04
CA CYS A 40 13.01 -37.78 8.70
C CYS A 40 13.29 -39.12 9.37
N ALA A 41 12.33 -39.68 10.08
CA ALA A 41 12.47 -40.97 10.74
C ALA A 41 12.77 -42.11 9.74
N SER A 42 12.09 -42.13 8.58
CA SER A 42 12.32 -43.12 7.53
C SER A 42 13.70 -43.05 6.89
N ARG A 43 14.39 -41.91 7.01
CA ARG A 43 15.72 -41.64 6.46
C ARG A 43 16.83 -41.59 7.50
N GLY A 44 16.53 -41.76 8.78
CA GLY A 44 17.49 -41.68 9.86
C GLY A 44 18.04 -40.27 10.05
N TRP A 45 17.25 -39.22 9.72
CA TRP A 45 17.63 -37.83 9.88
C TRP A 45 17.22 -37.28 11.26
N GLU A 46 18.07 -36.49 11.86
CA GLU A 46 17.79 -35.82 13.13
C GLU A 46 17.18 -34.43 12.89
N ILE A 47 16.03 -34.16 13.50
CA ILE A 47 15.40 -32.84 13.43
C ILE A 47 16.03 -31.92 14.49
N VAL A 48 16.79 -30.92 14.07
CA VAL A 48 17.52 -29.99 14.92
C VAL A 48 16.87 -28.60 15.04
N ALA A 49 15.98 -28.23 14.10
CA ALA A 49 15.30 -26.94 14.12
C ALA A 49 13.92 -27.05 13.46
N ASP A 50 13.02 -26.14 13.86
CA ASP A 50 11.64 -26.02 13.37
C ASP A 50 11.30 -24.55 13.16
N TYR A 51 11.04 -24.17 11.90
CA TYR A 51 10.70 -22.81 11.49
C TYR A 51 9.27 -22.77 10.98
N VAL A 52 8.41 -22.05 11.68
CA VAL A 52 6.97 -22.01 11.40
C VAL A 52 6.58 -20.60 11.00
N GLU A 53 6.06 -20.47 9.77
CA GLU A 53 5.60 -19.20 9.21
C GLU A 53 4.07 -19.17 9.13
N PRO A 54 3.37 -18.67 10.16
CA PRO A 54 1.92 -18.62 10.16
C PRO A 54 1.43 -17.47 9.27
N GLY A 55 0.63 -17.80 8.28
CA GLY A 55 -0.19 -16.84 7.58
C GLY A 55 0.50 -15.87 6.61
N LEU A 56 1.74 -16.13 6.16
CA LEU A 56 2.45 -15.29 5.19
C LEU A 56 2.54 -15.91 3.79
N SER A 57 2.55 -15.05 2.75
CA SER A 57 2.65 -15.50 1.35
C SER A 57 4.06 -16.00 1.01
N ALA A 58 4.15 -16.99 0.12
CA ALA A 58 5.42 -17.44 -0.46
C ALA A 58 5.88 -16.62 -1.67
N THR A 59 5.28 -15.46 -1.92
CA THR A 59 5.59 -14.61 -3.07
C THR A 59 6.72 -13.60 -2.84
N ASP A 60 7.10 -13.36 -1.58
CA ASP A 60 8.24 -12.52 -1.23
C ASP A 60 9.06 -13.14 -0.08
N ASP A 61 10.19 -12.56 0.24
CA ASP A 61 11.12 -13.05 1.26
C ASP A 61 11.01 -12.31 2.61
N ARG A 62 10.05 -11.38 2.75
CA ARG A 62 9.79 -10.64 4.00
C ARG A 62 9.04 -11.50 5.02
N ARG A 63 9.58 -12.70 5.29
CA ARG A 63 9.08 -13.72 6.22
C ARG A 63 10.10 -13.90 7.34
N PRO A 64 9.81 -13.49 8.58
CA PRO A 64 10.79 -13.50 9.68
C PRO A 64 11.42 -14.87 9.92
N GLU A 65 10.59 -15.93 9.97
CA GLU A 65 11.08 -17.29 10.21
C GLU A 65 11.88 -17.83 9.01
N PHE A 66 11.48 -17.47 7.79
CA PHE A 66 12.25 -17.79 6.59
C PHE A 66 13.63 -17.13 6.62
N GLN A 67 13.74 -15.84 6.93
CA GLN A 67 15.02 -15.14 7.03
C GLN A 67 15.89 -15.74 8.14
N ARG A 68 15.33 -16.00 9.32
CA ARG A 68 16.03 -16.66 10.43
C ARG A 68 16.57 -18.03 10.02
N MET A 69 15.82 -18.81 9.28
CA MET A 69 16.25 -20.11 8.73
C MET A 69 17.42 -19.95 7.73
N ILE A 70 17.32 -19.01 6.80
CA ILE A 70 18.36 -18.76 5.80
C ILE A 70 19.66 -18.27 6.47
N ASP A 71 19.56 -17.42 7.48
CA ASP A 71 20.71 -16.94 8.24
C ASP A 71 21.39 -18.10 8.99
N ALA A 72 20.62 -18.97 9.65
CA ALA A 72 21.14 -20.16 10.32
C ALA A 72 21.77 -21.16 9.34
N ALA A 73 21.22 -21.29 8.12
CA ALA A 73 21.77 -22.13 7.07
C ALA A 73 23.10 -21.61 6.50
N THR A 74 23.25 -20.28 6.43
CA THR A 74 24.42 -19.63 5.78
C THR A 74 25.54 -19.22 6.74
N THR A 75 25.30 -19.29 8.04
CA THR A 75 26.34 -19.08 9.09
C THR A 75 27.28 -20.28 9.11
N LYS A 76 28.58 -20.05 9.27
CA LYS A 76 29.59 -21.13 9.34
C LYS A 76 30.02 -21.37 10.79
N PRO A 77 29.97 -22.64 11.27
CA PRO A 77 29.40 -23.83 10.62
C PRO A 77 27.89 -23.75 10.50
N SER A 78 27.31 -24.38 9.45
CA SER A 78 25.87 -24.44 9.28
C SER A 78 25.17 -25.17 10.43
N ALA A 79 24.03 -24.65 10.89
CA ALA A 79 23.28 -25.25 11.98
C ALA A 79 22.66 -26.62 11.59
N PHE A 80 22.43 -26.86 10.30
CA PHE A 80 21.82 -28.08 9.75
C PHE A 80 22.31 -28.35 8.32
N ASP A 81 22.08 -29.57 7.83
CA ASP A 81 22.56 -30.03 6.53
C ASP A 81 21.44 -30.04 5.46
N VAL A 82 20.19 -30.09 5.92
CA VAL A 82 19.01 -30.17 5.05
C VAL A 82 17.89 -29.27 5.58
N ILE A 83 17.23 -28.56 4.66
CA ILE A 83 15.94 -27.92 4.91
C ILE A 83 14.86 -28.82 4.28
N LEU A 84 13.91 -29.28 5.09
CA LEU A 84 12.79 -30.10 4.66
C LEU A 84 11.51 -29.27 4.58
N VAL A 85 10.86 -29.29 3.41
CA VAL A 85 9.57 -28.62 3.16
C VAL A 85 8.54 -29.67 2.68
N HIS A 86 7.26 -29.38 2.90
CA HIS A 86 6.22 -30.24 2.36
C HIS A 86 6.23 -30.25 0.83
N SER A 87 6.27 -29.08 0.19
CA SER A 87 6.39 -28.88 -1.26
C SER A 87 7.23 -27.65 -1.56
N PHE A 88 7.83 -27.53 -2.74
CA PHE A 88 8.63 -26.36 -3.11
C PHE A 88 7.81 -25.06 -3.16
N SER A 89 6.51 -25.13 -3.46
CA SER A 89 5.59 -23.99 -3.38
C SER A 89 5.41 -23.44 -1.95
N ARG A 90 5.74 -24.22 -0.91
CA ARG A 90 5.79 -23.72 0.48
C ARG A 90 7.03 -22.90 0.75
N PHE A 91 8.13 -23.21 0.05
CA PHE A 91 9.38 -22.46 0.15
C PHE A 91 9.30 -21.15 -0.62
N PHE A 92 9.08 -21.22 -1.94
CA PHE A 92 8.80 -20.08 -2.81
C PHE A 92 7.83 -20.44 -3.94
N ARG A 93 6.99 -19.48 -4.36
CA ARG A 93 6.12 -19.59 -5.55
C ARG A 93 6.74 -18.97 -6.79
N ASP A 94 7.66 -18.06 -6.62
CA ASP A 94 8.41 -17.41 -7.69
C ASP A 94 9.66 -18.24 -8.00
N GLN A 95 9.83 -18.63 -9.26
CA GLN A 95 10.90 -19.53 -9.69
C GLN A 95 12.29 -18.90 -9.54
N PHE A 96 12.41 -17.60 -9.86
CA PHE A 96 13.70 -16.89 -9.75
C PHE A 96 14.18 -16.87 -8.30
N GLN A 97 13.29 -16.57 -7.38
CA GLN A 97 13.57 -16.55 -5.94
C GLN A 97 13.90 -17.95 -5.41
N LEU A 98 13.14 -18.98 -5.84
CA LEU A 98 13.44 -20.37 -5.48
C LEU A 98 14.87 -20.74 -5.88
N GLU A 99 15.22 -20.52 -7.15
CA GLU A 99 16.54 -20.86 -7.70
C GLU A 99 17.67 -20.06 -7.00
N PHE A 100 17.44 -18.77 -6.74
CA PHE A 100 18.37 -17.92 -6.01
C PHE A 100 18.70 -18.48 -4.63
N TYR A 101 17.68 -18.85 -3.85
CA TYR A 101 17.90 -19.41 -2.51
C TYR A 101 18.45 -20.85 -2.54
N VAL A 102 18.03 -21.67 -3.49
CA VAL A 102 18.61 -23.02 -3.67
C VAL A 102 20.11 -22.94 -3.93
N ARG A 103 20.56 -22.04 -4.82
CA ARG A 103 21.99 -21.81 -5.07
C ARG A 103 22.72 -21.23 -3.87
N ARG A 104 22.08 -20.32 -3.11
CA ARG A 104 22.66 -19.77 -1.88
C ARG A 104 22.86 -20.83 -0.82
N LEU A 105 21.88 -21.71 -0.61
CA LEU A 105 21.95 -22.84 0.31
C LEU A 105 23.01 -23.86 -0.12
N ALA A 106 23.05 -24.23 -1.40
CA ALA A 106 24.06 -25.16 -1.93
C ALA A 106 25.49 -24.66 -1.70
N LYS A 107 25.78 -23.35 -1.84
CA LYS A 107 27.07 -22.75 -1.50
C LYS A 107 27.42 -22.87 -0.02
N ALA A 108 26.42 -22.93 0.85
CA ALA A 108 26.59 -23.15 2.29
C ALA A 108 26.65 -24.66 2.66
N GLY A 109 26.51 -25.55 1.70
CA GLY A 109 26.48 -27.00 1.92
C GLY A 109 25.14 -27.53 2.43
N VAL A 110 24.06 -26.71 2.39
CA VAL A 110 22.72 -27.09 2.83
C VAL A 110 21.85 -27.46 1.64
N ARG A 111 21.13 -28.58 1.72
CA ARG A 111 20.22 -29.07 0.67
C ARG A 111 18.77 -28.72 0.99
N LEU A 112 18.01 -28.31 -0.03
CA LEU A 112 16.54 -28.19 0.07
C LEU A 112 15.88 -29.47 -0.42
N VAL A 113 15.03 -30.09 0.41
CA VAL A 113 14.32 -31.32 0.11
C VAL A 113 12.82 -31.12 0.30
N SER A 114 12.02 -31.67 -0.61
CA SER A 114 10.57 -31.69 -0.51
C SER A 114 10.04 -33.10 -0.22
N ILE A 115 9.02 -33.18 0.64
CA ILE A 115 8.38 -34.46 0.99
C ILE A 115 7.59 -35.03 -0.19
N THR A 116 6.81 -34.17 -0.86
CA THR A 116 5.91 -34.60 -1.96
C THR A 116 6.59 -34.68 -3.31
N GLN A 117 7.82 -34.13 -3.41
CA GLN A 117 8.56 -34.01 -4.65
C GLN A 117 9.96 -34.61 -4.40
N ALA A 118 10.05 -35.94 -4.31
CA ALA A 118 11.29 -36.68 -4.05
C ALA A 118 12.25 -36.55 -5.25
N LEU A 119 12.96 -35.44 -5.31
CA LEU A 119 13.94 -35.15 -6.35
C LEU A 119 15.35 -35.16 -5.73
N GLY A 120 16.26 -35.85 -6.39
CA GLY A 120 17.68 -35.87 -6.03
C GLY A 120 18.39 -34.55 -6.34
N ASP A 121 19.70 -34.51 -6.13
CA ASP A 121 20.54 -33.33 -6.44
C ASP A 121 21.16 -33.40 -7.86
N ASP A 122 20.74 -34.38 -8.67
CA ASP A 122 21.19 -34.53 -10.04
C ASP A 122 20.61 -33.47 -10.99
N PRO A 123 21.25 -33.18 -12.14
CA PRO A 123 20.79 -32.14 -13.09
C PRO A 123 19.35 -32.33 -13.56
N MET A 124 18.89 -33.57 -13.73
CA MET A 124 17.54 -33.89 -14.15
C MET A 124 16.52 -33.52 -13.08
N SER A 125 16.80 -33.83 -11.82
CA SER A 125 15.95 -33.49 -10.68
C SER A 125 15.86 -31.97 -10.48
N ASN A 126 16.95 -31.24 -10.73
CA ASN A 126 16.95 -29.76 -10.73
C ASN A 126 16.06 -29.20 -11.85
N MET A 127 16.11 -29.77 -13.06
CA MET A 127 15.26 -29.36 -14.18
C MET A 127 13.77 -29.63 -13.87
N ILE A 128 13.44 -30.76 -13.29
CA ILE A 128 12.07 -31.09 -12.90
C ILE A 128 11.56 -30.14 -11.82
N ARG A 129 12.39 -29.75 -10.84
CA ARG A 129 12.03 -28.71 -9.84
C ARG A 129 11.68 -27.39 -10.50
N GLN A 130 12.46 -26.95 -11.48
CA GLN A 130 12.21 -25.71 -12.21
C GLN A 130 10.90 -25.79 -13.01
N ILE A 131 10.63 -26.89 -13.67
CA ILE A 131 9.38 -27.11 -14.41
C ILE A 131 8.18 -27.07 -13.46
N MET A 132 8.26 -27.74 -12.31
CA MET A 132 7.19 -27.73 -11.32
C MET A 132 6.96 -26.34 -10.72
N ALA A 133 8.02 -25.57 -10.43
CA ALA A 133 7.90 -24.22 -9.95
C ALA A 133 7.24 -23.28 -11.00
N LEU A 134 7.58 -23.44 -12.29
CA LEU A 134 6.91 -22.74 -13.39
C LEU A 134 5.42 -23.09 -13.48
N PHE A 135 5.08 -24.35 -13.32
CA PHE A 135 3.70 -24.80 -13.35
C PHE A 135 2.89 -24.25 -12.17
N ASP A 136 3.46 -24.26 -10.97
CA ASP A 136 2.85 -23.66 -9.77
C ASP A 136 2.65 -22.13 -9.93
N GLU A 137 3.63 -21.45 -10.52
CA GLU A 137 3.52 -20.00 -10.83
C GLU A 137 2.41 -19.75 -11.86
N TYR A 138 2.37 -20.55 -12.91
CA TYR A 138 1.31 -20.47 -13.93
C TYR A 138 -0.07 -20.69 -13.31
N GLN A 139 -0.25 -21.74 -12.52
CA GLN A 139 -1.51 -22.02 -11.83
C GLN A 139 -1.91 -20.86 -10.88
N SER A 140 -0.95 -20.30 -10.17
CA SER A 140 -1.21 -19.14 -9.29
C SER A 140 -1.72 -17.94 -10.08
N LYS A 141 -1.12 -17.66 -11.25
CA LYS A 141 -1.55 -16.57 -12.15
C LYS A 141 -2.94 -16.84 -12.73
N GLU A 142 -3.21 -18.06 -13.16
CA GLU A 142 -4.53 -18.44 -13.68
C GLU A 142 -5.61 -18.34 -12.59
N ASN A 143 -5.35 -18.86 -11.40
CA ASN A 143 -6.26 -18.74 -10.27
C ASN A 143 -6.54 -17.27 -9.90
N ALA A 144 -5.53 -16.40 -9.96
CA ALA A 144 -5.71 -14.97 -9.75
C ALA A 144 -6.63 -14.34 -10.82
N LYS A 145 -6.49 -14.72 -12.10
CA LYS A 145 -7.38 -14.26 -13.19
C LYS A 145 -8.83 -14.74 -12.97
N HIS A 146 -9.02 -16.02 -12.65
CA HIS A 146 -10.34 -16.59 -12.37
C HIS A 146 -11.00 -15.90 -11.17
N THR A 147 -10.25 -15.70 -10.10
CA THR A 147 -10.73 -15.00 -8.90
C THR A 147 -11.13 -13.57 -9.24
N LEU A 148 -10.27 -12.83 -9.95
CA LEU A 148 -10.58 -11.45 -10.35
C LEU A 148 -11.82 -11.38 -11.26
N ARG A 149 -11.95 -12.30 -12.21
CA ARG A 149 -13.14 -12.41 -13.07
C ARG A 149 -14.40 -12.64 -12.23
N ALA A 150 -14.35 -13.57 -11.30
CA ALA A 150 -15.48 -13.85 -10.41
C ALA A 150 -15.82 -12.65 -9.52
N MET A 151 -14.82 -11.92 -9.00
CA MET A 151 -15.03 -10.70 -8.22
C MET A 151 -15.61 -9.55 -9.06
N LYS A 152 -15.17 -9.39 -10.32
CA LYS A 152 -15.76 -8.40 -11.24
C LYS A 152 -17.23 -8.73 -11.52
N GLU A 153 -17.55 -10.00 -11.76
CA GLU A 153 -18.92 -10.43 -11.99
C GLU A 153 -19.80 -10.24 -10.74
N ASN A 154 -19.27 -10.57 -9.58
CA ASN A 154 -19.94 -10.34 -8.32
C ASN A 154 -20.25 -8.85 -8.08
N ALA A 155 -19.29 -7.97 -8.40
CA ALA A 155 -19.49 -6.52 -8.33
C ALA A 155 -20.55 -6.02 -9.33
N ARG A 156 -20.60 -6.53 -10.58
CA ARG A 156 -21.66 -6.20 -11.57
C ARG A 156 -23.05 -6.54 -11.07
N GLN A 157 -23.17 -7.62 -10.31
CA GLN A 157 -24.41 -8.06 -9.69
C GLN A 157 -24.76 -7.29 -8.40
N GLY A 158 -23.98 -6.27 -8.01
CA GLY A 158 -24.22 -5.45 -6.82
C GLY A 158 -23.73 -6.06 -5.51
N PHE A 159 -22.93 -7.13 -5.53
CA PHE A 159 -22.46 -7.78 -4.31
C PHE A 159 -21.08 -7.30 -3.88
N TRP A 160 -20.91 -7.14 -2.57
CA TRP A 160 -19.68 -6.66 -1.96
C TRP A 160 -18.60 -7.74 -1.85
N ASN A 161 -17.39 -7.43 -2.30
CA ASN A 161 -16.28 -8.39 -2.38
C ASN A 161 -15.42 -8.50 -1.09
N GLY A 162 -15.95 -8.12 0.08
CA GLY A 162 -15.33 -8.41 1.37
C GLY A 162 -14.30 -7.40 1.87
N ALA A 163 -14.04 -6.29 1.17
CA ALA A 163 -13.21 -5.20 1.71
C ALA A 163 -13.94 -4.46 2.86
N LEU A 164 -13.20 -3.71 3.67
CA LEU A 164 -13.81 -2.80 4.65
C LEU A 164 -14.70 -1.79 3.91
N PRO A 165 -15.98 -1.65 4.31
CA PRO A 165 -16.90 -0.74 3.65
C PRO A 165 -16.47 0.72 3.90
N PRO A 166 -16.81 1.67 3.02
CA PRO A 166 -16.64 3.09 3.31
C PRO A 166 -17.40 3.49 4.59
N ILE A 167 -16.95 4.54 5.28
CA ILE A 167 -17.73 5.13 6.38
C ILE A 167 -19.12 5.51 5.86
N GLY A 168 -20.15 5.33 6.67
CA GLY A 168 -21.54 5.52 6.25
C GLY A 168 -22.22 4.25 5.75
N TYR A 169 -21.48 3.16 5.58
CA TYR A 169 -22.03 1.88 5.16
C TYR A 169 -21.67 0.74 6.09
N ARG A 170 -22.56 -0.23 6.20
CA ARG A 170 -22.35 -1.53 6.83
C ARG A 170 -22.54 -2.66 5.83
N ILE A 171 -21.89 -3.79 6.09
CA ILE A 171 -22.04 -4.99 5.29
C ILE A 171 -23.20 -5.79 5.86
N VAL A 172 -24.13 -6.18 4.99
CA VAL A 172 -25.24 -7.06 5.33
C VAL A 172 -25.25 -8.30 4.43
N GLU A 173 -25.82 -9.38 4.92
CA GLU A 173 -26.04 -10.58 4.12
C GLU A 173 -27.20 -10.33 3.15
N ALA A 174 -26.99 -10.68 1.89
CA ALA A 174 -28.04 -10.65 0.87
C ALA A 174 -28.92 -11.91 1.01
N SER A 175 -30.15 -11.81 0.55
CA SER A 175 -31.08 -12.97 0.47
C SER A 175 -30.60 -14.05 -0.48
N GLU A 176 -29.69 -13.71 -1.42
CA GLU A 176 -29.17 -14.65 -2.39
C GLU A 176 -28.00 -15.46 -1.84
N GLN A 177 -28.10 -16.79 -1.97
CA GLN A 177 -27.03 -17.73 -1.66
C GLN A 177 -26.39 -18.25 -2.94
N ARG A 178 -25.07 -18.43 -2.91
CA ARG A 178 -24.33 -19.16 -3.94
C ARG A 178 -23.61 -20.34 -3.30
N GLY A 179 -24.17 -21.54 -3.44
CA GLY A 179 -23.72 -22.72 -2.73
C GLY A 179 -23.89 -22.56 -1.21
N HIS A 180 -22.86 -22.86 -0.45
CA HIS A 180 -22.88 -22.72 1.03
C HIS A 180 -22.52 -21.31 1.55
N ARG A 181 -22.34 -20.33 0.68
CA ARG A 181 -21.92 -18.96 1.08
C ARG A 181 -22.99 -17.94 0.75
N THR A 182 -23.37 -17.16 1.75
CA THR A 182 -24.26 -16.01 1.59
C THR A 182 -23.49 -14.87 0.91
N LYS A 183 -24.10 -14.26 -0.12
CA LYS A 183 -23.56 -13.06 -0.74
C LYS A 183 -23.73 -11.87 0.21
N LYS A 184 -22.93 -10.81 0.03
CA LYS A 184 -22.93 -9.63 0.88
C LYS A 184 -23.22 -8.39 0.06
N THR A 185 -23.97 -7.45 0.64
CA THR A 185 -24.27 -6.14 0.05
C THR A 185 -23.92 -5.02 1.01
N LEU A 186 -23.90 -3.79 0.52
CA LEU A 186 -23.77 -2.59 1.34
C LEU A 186 -25.14 -2.04 1.69
N GLU A 187 -25.35 -1.71 2.95
CA GLU A 187 -26.49 -0.96 3.46
C GLU A 187 -26.00 0.31 4.15
N ILE A 188 -26.84 1.36 4.17
CA ILE A 188 -26.50 2.60 4.88
C ILE A 188 -26.49 2.33 6.39
N ASP A 189 -25.40 2.72 7.05
CA ASP A 189 -25.34 2.83 8.51
C ASP A 189 -25.85 4.20 8.92
N PRO A 190 -27.02 4.31 9.58
CA PRO A 190 -27.65 5.60 9.86
C PRO A 190 -26.73 6.55 10.64
N VAL A 191 -26.00 6.04 11.63
CA VAL A 191 -25.13 6.85 12.50
C VAL A 191 -23.93 7.38 11.74
N GLN A 192 -23.27 6.52 10.98
CA GLN A 192 -22.08 6.91 10.19
C GLN A 192 -22.47 7.77 8.98
N ALA A 193 -23.65 7.56 8.40
CA ALA A 193 -24.15 8.35 7.27
C ALA A 193 -24.36 9.81 7.66
N GLU A 194 -24.80 10.11 8.89
CA GLU A 194 -24.92 11.48 9.37
C GLU A 194 -23.53 12.19 9.38
N THR A 195 -22.48 11.49 9.73
CA THR A 195 -21.12 12.05 9.65
C THR A 195 -20.75 12.38 8.20
N VAL A 196 -21.12 11.53 7.25
CA VAL A 196 -20.87 11.78 5.81
C VAL A 196 -21.65 13.01 5.36
N ARG A 197 -22.95 13.10 5.64
CA ARG A 197 -23.80 14.25 5.31
C ARG A 197 -23.27 15.54 5.93
N LEU A 198 -22.83 15.50 7.18
CA LEU A 198 -22.20 16.63 7.86
C LEU A 198 -20.95 17.12 7.12
N ILE A 199 -20.07 16.19 6.67
CA ILE A 199 -18.85 16.55 5.93
C ILE A 199 -19.21 17.26 4.61
N PHE A 200 -20.21 16.78 3.86
CA PHE A 200 -20.66 17.42 2.64
C PHE A 200 -21.31 18.79 2.92
N ARG A 201 -22.15 18.92 3.93
CA ARG A 201 -22.74 20.18 4.37
C ARG A 201 -21.68 21.22 4.76
N LEU A 202 -20.68 20.83 5.55
CA LEU A 202 -19.57 21.70 5.94
C LEU A 202 -18.76 22.16 4.72
N ALA A 203 -18.58 21.30 3.73
CA ALA A 203 -17.87 21.65 2.49
C ALA A 203 -18.67 22.67 1.65
N ARG A 204 -20.01 22.57 1.60
CA ARG A 204 -20.92 23.39 0.82
C ARG A 204 -21.31 24.67 1.52
N GLU A 205 -21.71 24.60 2.76
CA GLU A 205 -22.34 25.71 3.51
C GLU A 205 -21.45 26.26 4.63
N GLY A 206 -20.60 25.41 5.20
CA GLY A 206 -19.82 25.75 6.39
C GLY A 206 -20.52 25.36 7.69
N ASN A 207 -20.09 25.96 8.79
CA ASN A 207 -20.58 25.66 10.15
C ASN A 207 -21.56 26.70 10.70
N GLY A 208 -22.13 27.55 9.85
CA GLY A 208 -23.02 28.64 10.26
C GLY A 208 -22.28 29.94 10.64
N SER A 209 -21.07 29.87 11.13
CA SER A 209 -20.23 31.04 11.48
C SER A 209 -19.25 31.40 10.37
N SER A 210 -18.94 30.46 9.49
CA SER A 210 -18.06 30.63 8.33
C SER A 210 -18.71 30.04 7.10
N GLY A 211 -18.47 30.60 5.93
CA GLY A 211 -18.93 30.02 4.66
C GLY A 211 -18.26 28.67 4.36
N PRO A 212 -18.41 28.14 3.12
CA PRO A 212 -17.92 26.82 2.71
C PRO A 212 -16.51 26.50 3.20
N MET A 213 -16.33 25.40 3.92
CA MET A 213 -15.08 25.02 4.57
C MET A 213 -14.15 24.26 3.63
N GLY A 214 -12.84 24.47 3.80
CA GLY A 214 -11.81 23.67 3.15
C GLY A 214 -11.58 22.34 3.88
N ILE A 215 -10.97 21.36 3.21
CA ILE A 215 -10.73 19.99 3.73
C ILE A 215 -10.04 20.02 5.10
N LYS A 216 -8.99 20.87 5.27
CA LYS A 216 -8.26 21.00 6.54
C LYS A 216 -9.17 21.56 7.65
N SER A 217 -9.98 22.55 7.34
CA SER A 217 -10.90 23.17 8.32
C SER A 217 -11.98 22.17 8.74
N ILE A 218 -12.51 21.36 7.81
CA ILE A 218 -13.47 20.30 8.10
C ILE A 218 -12.84 19.27 9.05
N ALA A 219 -11.62 18.77 8.75
CA ALA A 219 -10.93 17.83 9.62
C ALA A 219 -10.71 18.39 11.04
N THR A 220 -10.31 19.66 11.13
CA THR A 220 -10.12 20.35 12.41
C THR A 220 -11.45 20.50 13.17
N HIS A 221 -12.53 20.89 12.49
CA HIS A 221 -13.86 21.04 13.07
C HIS A 221 -14.39 19.70 13.61
N LEU A 222 -14.35 18.62 12.83
CA LEU A 222 -14.78 17.29 13.27
C LEU A 222 -14.02 16.83 14.51
N ASN A 223 -12.71 17.04 14.54
CA ASN A 223 -11.89 16.69 15.70
C ASN A 223 -12.21 17.55 16.93
N ALA A 224 -12.52 18.84 16.74
CA ALA A 224 -12.87 19.76 17.83
C ALA A 224 -14.21 19.41 18.47
N VAL A 225 -15.21 19.01 17.65
CA VAL A 225 -16.52 18.58 18.17
C VAL A 225 -16.54 17.09 18.63
N GLY A 226 -15.39 16.43 18.61
CA GLY A 226 -15.25 15.05 19.13
C GLY A 226 -15.72 13.94 18.19
N ILE A 227 -16.11 14.25 16.96
CA ILE A 227 -16.49 13.23 15.96
C ILE A 227 -15.24 12.46 15.53
N ARG A 228 -15.30 11.13 15.59
CA ARG A 228 -14.18 10.23 15.29
C ARG A 228 -14.38 9.50 13.97
N THR A 229 -13.28 8.97 13.42
CA THR A 229 -13.35 8.04 12.29
C THR A 229 -13.98 6.72 12.74
N ARG A 230 -14.30 5.83 11.80
CA ARG A 230 -14.82 4.48 12.11
C ARG A 230 -13.98 3.75 13.14
N ASP A 231 -12.66 3.86 13.07
CA ASP A 231 -11.71 3.15 13.94
C ASP A 231 -11.39 3.95 15.22
N GLY A 232 -12.18 4.96 15.55
CA GLY A 232 -12.03 5.80 16.76
C GLY A 232 -10.90 6.85 16.65
N GLY A 233 -10.19 6.93 15.53
CA GLY A 233 -9.09 7.86 15.32
C GLY A 233 -9.55 9.29 15.01
N LYS A 234 -8.56 10.20 14.92
CA LYS A 234 -8.78 11.60 14.48
C LYS A 234 -8.93 11.67 12.96
N TRP A 235 -9.74 12.62 12.49
CA TRP A 235 -9.85 12.94 11.07
C TRP A 235 -8.58 13.61 10.55
N GLY A 236 -8.00 13.04 9.49
CA GLY A 236 -6.94 13.67 8.72
C GLY A 236 -7.47 14.29 7.42
N ILE A 237 -6.65 15.13 6.80
CA ILE A 237 -6.97 15.79 5.51
C ILE A 237 -7.29 14.75 4.43
N ASP A 238 -6.49 13.69 4.32
CA ASP A 238 -6.69 12.61 3.33
C ASP A 238 -8.00 11.85 3.54
N ALA A 239 -8.40 11.60 4.79
CA ALA A 239 -9.65 10.93 5.10
C ALA A 239 -10.88 11.76 4.68
N VAL A 240 -10.88 13.07 4.98
CA VAL A 240 -11.94 13.99 4.54
C VAL A 240 -11.96 14.11 3.02
N HIS A 241 -10.80 14.26 2.37
CA HIS A 241 -10.72 14.31 0.91
C HIS A 241 -11.29 13.04 0.25
N LYS A 242 -10.98 11.85 0.80
CA LYS A 242 -11.53 10.58 0.31
C LYS A 242 -13.05 10.51 0.48
N VAL A 243 -13.61 11.05 1.55
CA VAL A 243 -15.07 11.14 1.71
C VAL A 243 -15.65 12.05 0.62
N LEU A 244 -15.15 13.25 0.46
CA LEU A 244 -15.70 14.24 -0.48
C LEU A 244 -15.55 13.84 -1.97
N THR A 245 -14.63 12.95 -2.33
CA THR A 245 -14.35 12.58 -3.72
C THR A 245 -14.82 11.17 -4.11
N ARG A 246 -15.35 10.39 -3.16
CA ARG A 246 -15.75 9.01 -3.41
C ARG A 246 -17.17 8.93 -3.99
N THR A 247 -17.29 8.44 -5.22
CA THR A 247 -18.57 8.28 -5.93
C THR A 247 -19.53 7.27 -5.29
N THR A 248 -19.05 6.45 -4.36
CA THR A 248 -19.90 5.51 -3.59
C THR A 248 -21.02 6.26 -2.86
N TYR A 249 -20.79 7.50 -2.41
CA TYR A 249 -21.80 8.27 -1.67
C TYR A 249 -22.96 8.77 -2.53
N ILE A 250 -22.78 8.81 -3.85
CA ILE A 250 -23.86 9.09 -4.83
C ILE A 250 -24.44 7.82 -5.47
N GLY A 251 -24.23 6.68 -4.82
CA GLY A 251 -24.80 5.41 -5.29
C GLY A 251 -23.94 4.62 -6.27
N LEU A 252 -22.72 5.07 -6.59
CA LEU A 252 -21.86 4.45 -7.59
C LEU A 252 -20.49 4.04 -7.00
N HIS A 253 -20.36 2.77 -6.61
CA HIS A 253 -19.08 2.24 -6.16
C HIS A 253 -18.24 1.74 -7.33
N ARG A 254 -16.97 2.13 -7.40
CA ARG A 254 -16.03 1.73 -8.45
C ARG A 254 -15.07 0.67 -7.92
N PHE A 255 -15.24 -0.57 -8.40
CA PHE A 255 -14.40 -1.72 -8.06
C PHE A 255 -13.23 -1.87 -9.02
N ASN A 256 -12.09 -2.40 -8.56
CA ASN A 256 -10.89 -2.73 -9.34
C ASN A 256 -10.18 -1.51 -9.97
N THR A 257 -10.13 -0.38 -9.25
CA THR A 257 -9.64 0.91 -9.78
C THR A 257 -8.13 1.01 -9.92
N LYS A 258 -7.35 0.21 -9.19
CA LYS A 258 -5.87 0.31 -9.12
C LYS A 258 -5.20 -1.06 -9.12
N PHE A 259 -3.98 -1.13 -9.64
CA PHE A 259 -3.11 -2.27 -9.44
C PHE A 259 -2.64 -2.34 -7.99
N TRP A 260 -2.60 -3.53 -7.42
CA TRP A 260 -2.23 -3.69 -6.01
C TRP A 260 -0.77 -3.32 -5.74
N LYS A 261 0.16 -3.81 -6.58
CA LYS A 261 1.61 -3.61 -6.40
C LYS A 261 2.05 -2.17 -6.68
N THR A 262 1.72 -1.63 -7.84
CA THR A 262 2.19 -0.32 -8.33
C THR A 262 1.34 0.85 -7.85
N ARG A 263 0.10 0.59 -7.40
CA ARG A 263 -0.92 1.61 -7.07
C ARG A 263 -1.35 2.47 -8.24
N GLU A 264 -0.90 2.16 -9.44
CA GLU A 264 -1.30 2.83 -10.67
C GLU A 264 -2.79 2.61 -10.96
N ARG A 265 -3.41 3.59 -11.58
CA ARG A 265 -4.82 3.50 -11.97
C ARG A 265 -4.95 2.56 -13.17
N LYS A 266 -5.94 1.70 -13.12
CA LYS A 266 -6.31 0.81 -14.22
C LYS A 266 -7.10 1.57 -15.29
N ALA A 267 -7.12 1.02 -16.52
CA ALA A 267 -7.96 1.53 -17.58
C ALA A 267 -9.45 1.49 -17.18
N GLU A 268 -10.24 2.44 -17.66
CA GLU A 268 -11.67 2.51 -17.34
C GLU A 268 -12.43 1.22 -17.72
N THR A 269 -12.01 0.53 -18.76
CA THR A 269 -12.56 -0.77 -19.19
C THR A 269 -12.36 -1.90 -18.17
N GLU A 270 -11.37 -1.76 -17.29
CA GLU A 270 -11.08 -2.71 -16.23
C GLU A 270 -11.88 -2.46 -14.94
N ILE A 271 -12.43 -1.25 -14.80
CA ILE A 271 -13.17 -0.81 -13.63
C ILE A 271 -14.61 -1.29 -13.76
N VAL A 272 -15.15 -1.81 -12.67
CA VAL A 272 -16.55 -2.22 -12.59
C VAL A 272 -17.28 -1.26 -11.69
N GLU A 273 -18.36 -0.68 -12.22
CA GLU A 273 -19.29 0.15 -11.46
C GLU A 273 -20.37 -0.73 -10.82
N MET A 274 -20.57 -0.53 -9.53
CA MET A 274 -21.52 -1.27 -8.71
C MET A 274 -22.49 -0.28 -8.09
N ALA A 275 -23.80 -0.50 -8.30
CA ALA A 275 -24.85 0.28 -7.66
C ALA A 275 -24.88 -0.01 -6.15
N VAL A 276 -24.96 1.04 -5.34
CA VAL A 276 -25.11 0.97 -3.88
C VAL A 276 -26.10 2.03 -3.43
N PRO A 277 -26.69 1.94 -2.22
CA PRO A 277 -27.57 2.99 -1.71
C PRO A 277 -26.83 4.33 -1.61
N ALA A 278 -27.40 5.41 -2.14
CA ALA A 278 -26.82 6.76 -2.07
C ALA A 278 -27.05 7.39 -0.69
N ILE A 279 -26.04 8.08 -0.14
CA ILE A 279 -26.12 8.84 1.12
C ILE A 279 -26.31 10.33 0.83
N VAL A 280 -25.78 10.80 -0.30
CA VAL A 280 -25.73 12.21 -0.71
C VAL A 280 -26.31 12.31 -2.12
N ASP A 281 -27.01 13.39 -2.41
CA ASP A 281 -27.53 13.66 -3.74
C ASP A 281 -26.42 13.99 -4.73
N LYS A 282 -26.65 13.65 -6.00
CA LYS A 282 -25.67 13.87 -7.07
C LYS A 282 -25.36 15.34 -7.26
N ASP A 283 -26.36 16.22 -7.19
CA ASP A 283 -26.19 17.67 -7.35
C ASP A 283 -25.33 18.25 -6.22
N GLU A 284 -25.58 17.81 -4.99
CA GLU A 284 -24.76 18.21 -3.84
C GLU A 284 -23.30 17.78 -4.00
N PHE A 285 -23.09 16.57 -4.46
CA PHE A 285 -21.75 16.05 -4.75
C PHE A 285 -21.04 16.88 -5.83
N GLU A 286 -21.72 17.19 -6.94
CA GLU A 286 -21.15 17.97 -8.05
C GLU A 286 -20.76 19.39 -7.61
N VAL A 287 -21.60 20.05 -6.82
CA VAL A 287 -21.26 21.36 -6.21
C VAL A 287 -19.97 21.25 -5.39
N VAL A 288 -19.84 20.23 -4.57
CA VAL A 288 -18.63 20.02 -3.76
C VAL A 288 -17.41 19.75 -4.65
N GLN A 289 -17.56 18.95 -5.75
CA GLN A 289 -16.43 18.74 -6.69
C GLN A 289 -15.99 20.07 -7.35
N MET A 290 -16.92 20.92 -7.75
CA MET A 290 -16.60 22.25 -8.29
C MET A 290 -15.84 23.11 -7.27
N LEU A 291 -16.28 23.12 -6.00
CA LEU A 291 -15.60 23.83 -4.92
C LEU A 291 -14.18 23.29 -4.65
N LEU A 292 -14.01 21.97 -4.68
CA LEU A 292 -12.69 21.34 -4.52
C LEU A 292 -11.77 21.68 -5.70
N LYS A 293 -12.28 21.65 -6.92
CA LYS A 293 -11.53 22.01 -8.13
C LYS A 293 -11.11 23.47 -8.13
N SER A 294 -12.00 24.40 -7.78
CA SER A 294 -11.70 25.83 -7.72
C SER A 294 -10.65 26.17 -6.67
N ARG A 295 -10.58 25.38 -5.58
CA ARG A 295 -9.60 25.54 -4.50
C ARG A 295 -8.29 24.78 -4.73
N SER A 296 -8.19 24.04 -5.83
CA SER A 296 -6.98 23.29 -6.18
C SER A 296 -5.83 24.28 -6.45
N PRO A 297 -4.62 24.05 -5.91
CA PRO A 297 -3.45 24.89 -6.20
C PRO A 297 -3.09 24.97 -7.69
N ALA A 298 -3.57 24.00 -8.49
CA ALA A 298 -3.39 24.01 -9.93
C ALA A 298 -4.29 25.01 -10.67
N MET A 299 -5.47 25.32 -10.09
CA MET A 299 -6.45 26.24 -10.67
C MET A 299 -6.40 27.63 -10.03
N THR A 300 -6.19 27.67 -8.72
CA THR A 300 -6.08 28.93 -7.95
C THR A 300 -4.68 28.96 -7.36
N PRO A 301 -3.81 29.84 -7.87
CA PRO A 301 -2.49 30.05 -7.28
C PRO A 301 -2.64 30.38 -5.78
N PRO A 302 -1.70 29.94 -4.92
CA PRO A 302 -1.74 30.31 -3.51
C PRO A 302 -1.88 31.82 -3.39
N ARG A 303 -2.74 32.29 -2.46
CA ARG A 303 -2.96 33.72 -2.24
C ARG A 303 -1.63 34.43 -2.02
N VAL A 304 -1.21 35.21 -3.00
CA VAL A 304 0.02 35.99 -2.97
C VAL A 304 -0.10 37.15 -1.99
N VAL A 305 -1.32 37.54 -1.61
CA VAL A 305 -1.65 38.86 -1.04
C VAL A 305 -1.72 38.92 0.49
N SER A 306 -1.63 37.80 1.23
CA SER A 306 -1.87 37.86 2.70
C SER A 306 -0.69 37.46 3.59
N GLY A 307 0.49 37.33 3.05
CA GLY A 307 1.69 36.96 3.81
C GLY A 307 2.74 38.08 3.81
N PRO A 308 3.59 38.15 4.83
CA PRO A 308 4.70 39.14 4.91
C PRO A 308 5.85 38.80 3.94
N THR A 309 5.60 38.05 2.90
CA THR A 309 6.59 37.52 1.96
C THR A 309 6.28 37.99 0.54
N LEU A 310 7.16 38.84 0.00
CA LEU A 310 7.02 39.48 -1.30
C LEU A 310 6.87 38.45 -2.46
N LEU A 311 7.68 37.40 -2.44
CA LEU A 311 7.81 36.43 -3.55
C LEU A 311 7.00 35.16 -3.36
N THR A 312 6.00 35.13 -2.47
CA THR A 312 5.15 33.95 -2.25
C THR A 312 4.34 33.62 -3.50
N GLY A 313 4.49 32.39 -4.00
CA GLY A 313 3.76 31.87 -5.17
C GLY A 313 4.37 32.22 -6.53
N ILE A 314 5.36 33.12 -6.59
CA ILE A 314 6.02 33.54 -7.83
C ILE A 314 7.50 33.17 -7.89
N CYS A 315 8.07 32.64 -6.81
CA CYS A 315 9.46 32.21 -6.76
C CYS A 315 9.59 30.69 -6.95
N PHE A 316 10.39 30.29 -7.94
CA PHE A 316 10.59 28.88 -8.30
C PHE A 316 12.06 28.48 -8.24
N CYS A 317 12.34 27.24 -7.93
CA CYS A 317 13.69 26.69 -7.89
C CYS A 317 14.23 26.46 -9.31
N ALA A 318 15.34 27.07 -9.66
CA ALA A 318 15.97 26.91 -10.97
C ALA A 318 16.45 25.47 -11.27
N ALA A 319 16.73 24.67 -10.21
CA ALA A 319 17.22 23.30 -10.40
C ALA A 319 16.11 22.28 -10.68
N CYS A 320 14.88 22.47 -10.15
CA CYS A 320 13.82 21.46 -10.29
C CYS A 320 12.44 22.05 -10.67
N GLY A 321 12.33 23.37 -10.89
CA GLY A 321 11.05 24.04 -11.18
C GLY A 321 10.05 24.06 -10.03
N GLY A 322 10.36 23.47 -8.89
CA GLY A 322 9.46 23.44 -7.72
C GLY A 322 9.34 24.79 -7.04
N ALA A 323 8.16 25.10 -6.45
CA ALA A 323 7.94 26.36 -5.75
C ALA A 323 8.91 26.53 -4.58
N MET A 324 9.35 27.77 -4.34
CA MET A 324 10.10 28.12 -3.15
C MET A 324 9.14 28.37 -1.98
N THR A 325 9.49 27.87 -0.81
CA THR A 325 8.70 28.01 0.42
C THR A 325 9.49 28.74 1.50
N LEU A 326 8.79 29.50 2.34
CA LEU A 326 9.40 30.16 3.48
C LEU A 326 9.79 29.12 4.56
N ARG A 327 11.03 29.22 5.04
CA ARG A 327 11.54 28.52 6.21
C ARG A 327 12.11 29.49 7.21
N THR A 328 11.97 29.18 8.48
CA THR A 328 12.52 30.00 9.57
C THR A 328 13.63 29.21 10.28
N GLY A 329 14.68 29.91 10.68
CA GLY A 329 15.76 29.39 11.51
C GLY A 329 15.86 30.12 12.86
N LYS A 330 16.51 29.50 13.86
CA LYS A 330 16.70 30.04 15.23
C LYS A 330 15.43 30.64 15.83
N SER A 331 14.38 29.81 15.99
CA SER A 331 13.07 30.20 16.57
C SER A 331 12.39 31.35 15.85
N GLY A 332 12.51 31.45 14.51
CA GLY A 332 11.83 32.44 13.70
C GLY A 332 12.65 33.71 13.41
N ARG A 333 13.86 33.86 14.01
CA ARG A 333 14.71 35.04 13.85
C ARG A 333 15.20 35.24 12.41
N TYR A 334 15.45 34.17 11.67
CA TYR A 334 15.91 34.23 10.29
C TYR A 334 14.89 33.60 9.36
N ARG A 335 14.66 34.22 8.21
CA ARG A 335 13.71 33.77 7.17
C ARG A 335 14.46 33.45 5.88
N TYR A 336 14.09 32.34 5.24
CA TYR A 336 14.75 31.84 4.03
C TYR A 336 13.73 31.36 3.02
N TYR A 337 13.95 31.60 1.74
CA TYR A 337 13.32 30.87 0.65
C TYR A 337 14.07 29.58 0.42
N THR A 338 13.38 28.44 0.49
CA THR A 338 13.93 27.10 0.26
C THR A 338 13.05 26.34 -0.72
N CYS A 339 13.66 25.62 -1.65
CA CYS A 339 12.91 24.74 -2.55
C CYS A 339 12.02 23.76 -1.77
N CYS A 340 10.73 23.67 -2.14
CA CYS A 340 9.78 22.76 -1.46
C CYS A 340 10.17 21.29 -1.56
N THR A 341 10.78 20.86 -2.68
CA THR A 341 11.30 19.50 -2.87
C THR A 341 12.47 19.24 -1.94
N LYS A 342 13.45 20.16 -1.89
CA LYS A 342 14.58 20.08 -0.95
C LYS A 342 14.11 20.09 0.51
N ALA A 343 13.12 20.89 0.83
CA ALA A 343 12.57 20.99 2.18
C ALA A 343 11.89 19.69 2.66
N ARG A 344 11.37 18.86 1.73
CA ARG A 344 10.68 17.58 2.01
C ARG A 344 11.60 16.38 1.93
N GLN A 345 12.53 16.35 0.97
CA GLN A 345 13.33 15.17 0.63
C GLN A 345 14.83 15.37 0.82
N GLY A 346 15.26 16.56 1.30
CA GLY A 346 16.68 16.89 1.45
C GLY A 346 17.40 17.10 0.12
N GLU A 347 18.73 16.99 0.15
CA GLU A 347 19.59 17.19 -1.02
C GLU A 347 19.42 16.12 -2.10
N THR A 348 18.98 14.92 -1.71
CA THR A 348 18.66 13.83 -2.64
C THR A 348 17.45 14.15 -3.53
N GLY A 349 16.52 14.97 -3.05
CA GLY A 349 15.36 15.36 -3.83
C GLY A 349 15.62 16.56 -4.76
N CYS A 350 16.45 17.52 -4.33
CA CYS A 350 16.82 18.68 -5.13
C CYS A 350 18.09 19.33 -4.60
N PRO A 351 19.12 19.60 -5.44
CA PRO A 351 20.33 20.32 -5.06
C PRO A 351 20.13 21.83 -4.88
N GLY A 352 18.88 22.30 -5.06
CA GLY A 352 18.51 23.72 -5.01
C GLY A 352 19.00 24.44 -3.74
N ARG A 353 19.30 25.73 -3.87
CA ARG A 353 19.83 26.56 -2.78
C ARG A 353 18.73 27.07 -1.85
N THR A 354 19.12 27.31 -0.61
CA THR A 354 18.36 28.11 0.35
C THR A 354 18.89 29.52 0.33
N VAL A 355 18.02 30.52 0.16
CA VAL A 355 18.39 31.94 0.00
C VAL A 355 17.77 32.74 1.13
N PRO A 356 18.50 33.65 1.82
CA PRO A 356 17.92 34.56 2.80
C PRO A 356 16.82 35.39 2.16
N MET A 357 15.65 35.49 2.82
CA MET A 357 14.46 36.17 2.29
C MET A 357 14.76 37.64 1.95
N GLU A 358 15.30 38.41 2.89
CA GLU A 358 15.61 39.83 2.72
C GLU A 358 16.54 40.06 1.52
N LYS A 359 17.56 39.20 1.33
CA LYS A 359 18.51 39.34 0.21
C LYS A 359 17.82 39.20 -1.14
N LEU A 360 16.89 38.23 -1.26
CA LEU A 360 16.18 37.97 -2.51
C LEU A 360 15.09 39.05 -2.74
N ASP A 361 14.37 39.41 -1.69
CA ASP A 361 13.32 40.45 -1.78
C ASP A 361 13.92 41.79 -2.18
N ASN A 362 15.05 42.22 -1.58
CA ASN A 362 15.75 43.46 -1.93
C ASN A 362 16.26 43.42 -3.36
N LEU A 363 16.88 42.33 -3.81
CA LEU A 363 17.36 42.21 -5.18
C LEU A 363 16.24 42.35 -6.21
N VAL A 364 15.06 41.77 -5.93
CA VAL A 364 13.89 41.88 -6.81
C VAL A 364 13.29 43.30 -6.74
N ALA A 365 13.19 43.91 -5.56
CA ALA A 365 12.68 45.24 -5.38
C ALA A 365 13.57 46.28 -6.09
N GLU A 366 14.89 46.24 -5.91
CA GLU A 366 15.85 47.09 -6.60
C GLU A 366 15.76 46.93 -8.14
N TYR A 367 15.60 45.70 -8.62
CA TYR A 367 15.46 45.43 -10.07
C TYR A 367 14.16 46.01 -10.64
N ILE A 368 13.06 45.91 -9.88
CA ILE A 368 11.77 46.51 -10.25
C ILE A 368 11.89 48.03 -10.28
N GLU A 369 12.47 48.61 -9.23
CA GLU A 369 12.67 50.08 -9.13
C GLU A 369 13.52 50.60 -10.27
N GLN A 370 14.67 50.00 -10.54
CA GLN A 370 15.59 50.40 -11.60
C GLN A 370 15.07 50.19 -13.01
N ARG A 371 14.22 49.20 -13.25
CA ARG A 371 13.78 48.85 -14.60
C ARG A 371 12.34 49.21 -14.93
N LEU A 372 11.42 49.13 -13.97
CA LEU A 372 9.98 49.35 -14.21
C LEU A 372 9.51 50.68 -13.72
N LEU A 373 10.03 51.19 -12.61
CA LEU A 373 9.59 52.44 -12.00
C LEU A 373 10.40 53.68 -12.45
N GLN A 374 11.16 53.58 -13.57
CA GLN A 374 11.83 54.73 -14.12
C GLN A 374 10.79 55.74 -14.66
N PRO A 375 10.94 57.09 -14.37
CA PRO A 375 9.97 58.11 -14.78
C PRO A 375 9.62 58.06 -16.26
N ARG A 376 10.60 57.86 -17.13
CA ARG A 376 10.41 57.74 -18.60
C ARG A 376 9.56 56.53 -19.04
N ARG A 377 9.49 55.46 -18.24
CA ARG A 377 8.66 54.29 -18.54
C ARG A 377 7.26 54.39 -17.95
N LEU A 378 7.12 55.06 -16.83
CA LEU A 378 5.81 55.36 -16.21
C LEU A 378 4.98 56.33 -17.06
N GLU A 379 5.63 57.20 -17.85
CA GLU A 379 4.96 58.07 -18.82
C GLU A 379 4.49 57.35 -20.09
N GLN A 380 4.93 56.08 -20.30
CA GLN A 380 4.58 55.25 -21.48
C GLN A 380 3.50 54.18 -21.15
N ILE A 381 3.06 54.08 -19.90
CA ILE A 381 2.00 53.17 -19.43
C ILE A 381 0.72 54.00 -19.18
#